data_a79955aea7bb9f98c5171c9938ecba7e
#
_entry.id   a79955aea7bb9f98c5171c9938ecba7e
#
_cell.length_a   1.000
_cell.length_b   1.000
_cell.length_c   1.000
_cell.angle_alpha   90.00
_cell.angle_beta   90.00
_cell.angle_gamma   90.00
#
_symmetry.space_group_name_H-M   'P 1'
#
loop_
_entity.id
_entity.type
_entity.pdbx_description
1 polymer ?
#
loop_
_entity_poly.entity_id
_entity_poly.type
_entity_poly.pdbx_seq_one_letter_code
_entity_poly.pdbx_strand_id
1 'polypeptide(L)'
;MKIQKNNLVLIGFILTIIVLVLMKKQSGIDPGNSKILESEIIEHIQFLSDDSRKGRYPGTNESKDAISYIIDHWKAIGLKPGGIDGGFTQPFDISEGTEIGEMTSLKIGEDKLNPAIDFIPMPFSGNGSFSGSAVFAGYGFNMSEEPNWDDYSNIDVNGKWVMVMVDAPEQVHPHSPYFGHASLNKKMMVARDHNALGIIFISKDENRELPNFDHTAASSTKSIPAIQLSGEAANTLLKPFGQSIASIQEIMDSSLETIQFELDDILISTMIELEEKTIQGNNVVGIIRGNDPVLKDEFIVLGAHFDHLGMGGAHTGSRKRDTTAVHNGADDNASGTSGILELSHKLYENRKSLKRSIAFVAFDAEEKGLLGSKYFIENSKVVSPEDISTMINLDMVGRLRDSTIMVGAVGTSPSFEPLLDNLFAESDLSFTKSMEGYGPSDHSSFYVKDVPVLFFFTGAHSEYHLPEDDWELINTHGEKLILDFVYNLTMILNTNNKRPIFSEAGPKEAPKGRRIRGVTLGIIPSYGGGSKEGMKIDGVSSQESPAGKAGMIKGDVIIEINGKSVLNIREYMGRMGELKKGQKIKVKVLRNNKTIEMDVQL
;
A
#
# COMPACT_ATOMS: atom_id res chain seq x y z
N MET A 1 56.85 -38.80 26.43
CA MET A 1 55.59 -38.10 26.84
C MET A 1 55.32 -36.77 26.11
N LYS A 2 56.22 -36.19 25.30
CA LYS A 2 55.97 -34.93 24.50
C LYS A 2 55.32 -35.17 23.15
N ILE A 3 55.41 -36.36 22.55
CA ILE A 3 54.85 -36.65 21.22
C ILE A 3 53.31 -36.84 21.23
N GLN A 4 52.71 -37.31 22.36
CA GLN A 4 51.27 -37.50 22.47
C GLN A 4 50.44 -36.19 22.61
N LYS A 5 51.04 -35.11 23.17
CA LYS A 5 50.32 -33.80 23.26
C LYS A 5 50.16 -33.09 21.93
N ASN A 6 51.14 -33.17 21.05
CA ASN A 6 51.09 -32.52 19.74
C ASN A 6 50.08 -33.18 18.81
N ASN A 7 49.91 -34.52 18.90
CA ASN A 7 48.90 -35.22 18.09
C ASN A 7 47.48 -34.92 18.55
N LEU A 8 47.25 -34.70 19.84
CA LEU A 8 45.92 -34.31 20.36
C LEU A 8 45.53 -32.89 19.94
N VAL A 9 46.47 -31.96 19.88
CA VAL A 9 46.24 -30.57 19.40
C VAL A 9 45.95 -30.57 17.89
N LEU A 10 46.70 -31.38 17.13
CA LEU A 10 46.50 -31.50 15.66
C LEU A 10 45.14 -32.16 15.33
N ILE A 11 44.74 -33.21 16.07
CA ILE A 11 43.42 -33.84 15.92
C ILE A 11 42.31 -32.89 16.33
N GLY A 12 42.46 -32.10 17.40
CA GLY A 12 41.51 -31.05 17.79
C GLY A 12 41.36 -29.99 16.73
N PHE A 13 42.47 -29.54 16.10
CA PHE A 13 42.44 -28.54 15.03
C PHE A 13 41.79 -29.08 13.73
N ILE A 14 42.07 -30.35 13.38
CA ILE A 14 41.44 -31.04 12.25
C ILE A 14 39.93 -31.26 12.49
N LEU A 15 39.53 -31.67 13.72
CA LEU A 15 38.13 -31.78 14.08
C LEU A 15 37.39 -30.44 14.04
N THR A 16 38.05 -29.37 14.49
CA THR A 16 37.46 -28.00 14.44
C THR A 16 37.30 -27.52 12.98
N ILE A 17 38.28 -27.82 12.12
CA ILE A 17 38.18 -27.49 10.68
C ILE A 17 37.10 -28.36 10.02
N ILE A 18 37.00 -29.65 10.34
CA ILE A 18 35.94 -30.53 9.81
C ILE A 18 34.55 -30.07 10.28
N VAL A 19 34.40 -29.66 11.55
CA VAL A 19 33.14 -29.10 12.07
C VAL A 19 32.80 -27.77 11.40
N LEU A 20 33.79 -26.91 11.17
CA LEU A 20 33.59 -25.66 10.42
C LEU A 20 33.24 -25.91 8.95
N VAL A 21 33.85 -26.90 8.30
CA VAL A 21 33.51 -27.30 6.91
C VAL A 21 32.15 -28.02 6.86
N LEU A 22 31.80 -28.80 7.89
CA LEU A 22 30.47 -29.41 7.99
C LEU A 22 29.37 -28.41 8.35
N MET A 23 29.68 -27.38 9.15
CA MET A 23 28.75 -26.26 9.39
C MET A 23 28.54 -25.40 8.13
N LYS A 24 29.58 -25.22 7.29
CA LYS A 24 29.42 -24.60 5.95
C LYS A 24 28.58 -25.46 4.98
N LYS A 25 28.52 -26.77 5.19
CA LYS A 25 27.68 -27.67 4.38
C LYS A 25 26.23 -27.77 4.83
N GLN A 26 25.85 -27.12 5.93
CA GLN A 26 24.46 -27.13 6.44
C GLN A 26 23.55 -26.05 5.82
N SER A 27 24.12 -25.04 5.15
CA SER A 27 23.35 -24.02 4.42
C SER A 27 23.35 -24.33 2.95
N GLY A 28 23.34 -25.36 2.34
CA GLY A 28 23.23 -25.79 0.93
C GLY A 28 23.54 -24.75 -0.19
N ILE A 29 23.80 -23.51 0.18
CA ILE A 29 24.06 -22.37 -0.68
C ILE A 29 25.54 -21.99 -0.59
N ASP A 30 26.20 -21.91 -1.74
CA ASP A 30 27.50 -21.24 -1.87
C ASP A 30 27.25 -19.72 -1.83
N PRO A 31 27.88 -18.98 -0.90
CA PRO A 31 27.69 -17.51 -0.83
C PRO A 31 28.30 -16.78 -2.04
N GLY A 32 28.96 -17.47 -2.95
CA GLY A 32 29.60 -16.87 -4.11
C GLY A 32 30.93 -16.17 -3.82
N ASN A 33 31.31 -15.22 -4.66
CA ASN A 33 32.54 -14.47 -4.56
C ASN A 33 32.28 -13.11 -3.89
N SER A 34 33.19 -12.65 -3.03
CA SER A 34 33.11 -11.32 -2.43
C SER A 34 33.39 -10.14 -3.40
N LYS A 35 33.73 -10.43 -4.65
CA LYS A 35 33.76 -9.43 -5.73
C LYS A 35 32.41 -9.46 -6.41
N ILE A 36 31.84 -8.31 -6.71
CA ILE A 36 30.62 -8.24 -7.52
C ILE A 36 30.92 -8.80 -8.92
N LEU A 37 30.25 -9.91 -9.28
CA LEU A 37 30.46 -10.60 -10.55
C LEU A 37 29.17 -10.63 -11.39
N GLU A 38 29.31 -10.37 -12.68
CA GLU A 38 28.19 -10.44 -13.64
C GLU A 38 27.50 -11.81 -13.63
N SER A 39 28.28 -12.90 -13.43
CA SER A 39 27.74 -14.26 -13.34
C SER A 39 26.90 -14.52 -12.09
N GLU A 40 27.23 -13.91 -10.95
CA GLU A 40 26.49 -14.07 -9.70
C GLU A 40 25.25 -13.17 -9.71
N ILE A 41 25.35 -11.94 -10.23
CA ILE A 41 24.20 -11.06 -10.48
C ILE A 41 23.12 -11.79 -11.27
N ILE A 42 23.48 -12.38 -12.43
CA ILE A 42 22.48 -13.04 -13.26
C ILE A 42 21.92 -14.31 -12.62
N GLU A 43 22.70 -15.05 -11.83
CA GLU A 43 22.23 -16.22 -11.08
C GLU A 43 21.18 -15.83 -10.04
N HIS A 44 21.37 -14.71 -9.32
CA HIS A 44 20.38 -14.18 -8.39
C HIS A 44 19.10 -13.76 -9.10
N ILE A 45 19.22 -13.01 -10.20
CA ILE A 45 18.08 -12.54 -10.98
C ILE A 45 17.31 -13.73 -11.56
N GLN A 46 18.00 -14.69 -12.20
CA GLN A 46 17.37 -15.91 -12.72
C GLN A 46 16.61 -16.67 -11.63
N PHE A 47 17.17 -16.84 -10.44
CA PHE A 47 16.46 -17.50 -9.37
C PHE A 47 15.20 -16.73 -8.95
N LEU A 48 15.31 -15.42 -8.76
CA LEU A 48 14.20 -14.59 -8.27
C LEU A 48 13.10 -14.43 -9.32
N SER A 49 13.46 -14.29 -10.59
CA SER A 49 12.53 -14.03 -11.70
C SER A 49 12.15 -15.28 -12.51
N ASP A 50 12.47 -16.48 -12.01
CA ASP A 50 12.04 -17.75 -12.65
C ASP A 50 10.53 -17.92 -12.56
N ASP A 51 9.90 -18.44 -13.62
CA ASP A 51 8.45 -18.70 -13.70
C ASP A 51 7.91 -19.49 -12.49
N SER A 52 8.75 -20.36 -11.88
CA SER A 52 8.37 -21.13 -10.68
C SER A 52 8.16 -20.26 -9.46
N ARG A 53 8.63 -19.01 -9.47
CA ARG A 53 8.39 -18.02 -8.40
C ARG A 53 7.09 -17.24 -8.62
N LYS A 54 6.39 -17.47 -9.73
CA LYS A 54 5.09 -16.87 -10.07
C LYS A 54 5.01 -15.39 -9.69
N GLY A 55 6.07 -14.64 -9.97
CA GLY A 55 6.15 -13.20 -9.70
C GLY A 55 6.12 -12.81 -8.22
N ARG A 56 6.53 -13.69 -7.31
CA ARG A 56 6.83 -13.38 -5.89
C ARG A 56 5.78 -12.55 -5.16
N TYR A 57 4.50 -12.75 -5.47
CA TYR A 57 3.42 -11.99 -4.85
C TYR A 57 3.41 -12.20 -3.32
N PRO A 58 3.27 -11.13 -2.51
CA PRO A 58 3.33 -11.20 -1.06
C PRO A 58 2.43 -12.28 -0.46
N GLY A 59 2.92 -12.97 0.58
CA GLY A 59 2.18 -14.01 1.31
C GLY A 59 2.08 -15.37 0.62
N THR A 60 2.49 -15.51 -0.64
CA THR A 60 2.49 -16.78 -1.38
C THR A 60 3.64 -17.70 -0.95
N ASN A 61 3.58 -18.98 -1.34
CA ASN A 61 4.69 -19.89 -1.11
C ASN A 61 5.92 -19.51 -1.94
N GLU A 62 5.70 -18.98 -3.13
CA GLU A 62 6.72 -18.52 -4.06
C GLU A 62 7.46 -17.29 -3.50
N SER A 63 6.75 -16.38 -2.81
CA SER A 63 7.38 -15.30 -2.04
C SER A 63 8.21 -15.84 -0.87
N LYS A 64 7.73 -16.88 -0.16
CA LYS A 64 8.49 -17.54 0.93
C LYS A 64 9.78 -18.22 0.43
N ASP A 65 9.77 -18.74 -0.80
CA ASP A 65 10.98 -19.28 -1.42
C ASP A 65 12.02 -18.18 -1.67
N ALA A 66 11.59 -17.00 -2.16
CA ALA A 66 12.48 -15.85 -2.33
C ALA A 66 13.03 -15.36 -0.96
N ILE A 67 12.19 -15.27 0.06
CA ILE A 67 12.59 -14.95 1.43
C ILE A 67 13.64 -15.94 1.93
N SER A 68 13.41 -17.24 1.75
CA SER A 68 14.33 -18.28 2.17
C SER A 68 15.68 -18.18 1.46
N TYR A 69 15.68 -17.91 0.16
CA TYR A 69 16.85 -17.70 -0.65
C TYR A 69 17.71 -16.53 -0.13
N ILE A 70 17.10 -15.38 0.13
CA ILE A 70 17.78 -14.19 0.66
C ILE A 70 18.38 -14.49 2.05
N ILE A 71 17.60 -15.12 2.94
CA ILE A 71 18.03 -15.46 4.29
C ILE A 71 19.21 -16.42 4.26
N ASP A 72 19.16 -17.47 3.45
CA ASP A 72 20.20 -18.48 3.40
C ASP A 72 21.49 -17.90 2.80
N HIS A 73 21.38 -16.98 1.83
CA HIS A 73 22.53 -16.27 1.30
C HIS A 73 23.19 -15.41 2.39
N TRP A 74 22.42 -14.60 3.13
CA TRP A 74 22.95 -13.77 4.21
C TRP A 74 23.52 -14.59 5.38
N LYS A 75 22.92 -15.73 5.72
CA LYS A 75 23.47 -16.66 6.70
C LYS A 75 24.81 -17.25 6.23
N ALA A 76 24.92 -17.65 4.96
CA ALA A 76 26.14 -18.21 4.41
C ALA A 76 27.30 -17.22 4.43
N ILE A 77 27.03 -15.93 4.18
CA ILE A 77 28.00 -14.83 4.31
C ILE A 77 28.36 -14.59 5.78
N GLY A 78 27.42 -14.70 6.70
CA GLY A 78 27.60 -14.50 8.15
C GLY A 78 27.01 -13.19 8.68
N LEU A 79 26.04 -12.58 7.98
CA LEU A 79 25.29 -11.42 8.48
C LEU A 79 24.55 -11.79 9.77
N LYS A 80 24.31 -10.80 10.61
CA LYS A 80 23.49 -10.96 11.81
C LYS A 80 22.03 -10.73 11.48
N PRO A 81 21.10 -11.47 12.10
CA PRO A 81 19.67 -11.22 11.92
C PRO A 81 19.28 -9.84 12.47
N GLY A 82 18.47 -9.12 11.73
CA GLY A 82 17.93 -7.81 12.08
C GLY A 82 16.42 -7.76 12.15
N GLY A 83 15.73 -8.89 11.98
CA GLY A 83 14.28 -9.01 12.09
C GLY A 83 13.80 -9.15 13.53
N ILE A 84 12.60 -9.70 13.70
CA ILE A 84 12.02 -9.90 15.04
C ILE A 84 12.49 -11.21 15.66
N ASP A 85 12.41 -11.30 16.98
CA ASP A 85 12.73 -12.50 17.79
C ASP A 85 14.09 -13.13 17.47
N GLY A 86 15.06 -12.31 17.04
CA GLY A 86 16.40 -12.77 16.67
C GLY A 86 16.47 -13.48 15.32
N GLY A 87 15.41 -13.44 14.51
CA GLY A 87 15.35 -13.92 13.13
C GLY A 87 15.74 -12.86 12.11
N PHE A 88 15.74 -13.24 10.83
CA PHE A 88 15.93 -12.31 9.71
C PHE A 88 14.64 -11.69 9.24
N THR A 89 13.47 -12.28 9.54
CA THR A 89 12.17 -11.82 9.05
C THR A 89 11.53 -10.80 9.97
N GLN A 90 10.80 -9.88 9.38
CA GLN A 90 9.94 -8.92 10.04
C GLN A 90 8.54 -9.04 9.42
N PRO A 91 7.65 -9.90 9.98
CA PRO A 91 6.30 -10.11 9.46
C PRO A 91 5.39 -8.92 9.73
N PHE A 92 4.46 -8.69 8.81
CA PHE A 92 3.39 -7.69 8.93
C PHE A 92 2.16 -8.12 8.14
N ASP A 93 0.99 -7.61 8.55
CA ASP A 93 -0.26 -7.93 7.90
C ASP A 93 -0.52 -6.99 6.71
N ILE A 94 -0.98 -7.58 5.61
CA ILE A 94 -1.37 -6.90 4.37
C ILE A 94 -2.85 -7.18 4.14
N SER A 95 -3.67 -6.13 4.05
CA SER A 95 -5.08 -6.28 3.68
C SER A 95 -5.21 -6.60 2.19
N GLU A 96 -5.82 -7.74 1.88
CA GLU A 96 -6.21 -8.15 0.52
C GLU A 96 -7.65 -7.74 0.20
N GLY A 97 -8.29 -7.02 1.13
CA GLY A 97 -9.68 -6.59 1.01
C GLY A 97 -10.62 -7.40 1.86
N THR A 98 -11.82 -7.65 1.35
CA THR A 98 -12.93 -8.22 2.13
C THR A 98 -13.56 -9.37 1.39
N GLU A 99 -13.99 -10.39 2.09
CA GLU A 99 -14.78 -11.51 1.57
C GLU A 99 -16.15 -11.56 2.25
N ILE A 100 -17.13 -12.17 1.57
CA ILE A 100 -18.47 -12.38 2.13
C ILE A 100 -18.43 -13.62 3.01
N GLY A 101 -18.70 -13.46 4.31
CA GLY A 101 -18.74 -14.56 5.26
C GLY A 101 -19.96 -15.45 5.09
N GLU A 102 -19.85 -16.69 5.56
CA GLU A 102 -20.87 -17.75 5.40
C GLU A 102 -22.21 -17.43 6.08
N MET A 103 -22.19 -16.59 7.13
CA MET A 103 -23.42 -16.21 7.84
C MET A 103 -24.24 -15.14 7.11
N THR A 104 -23.73 -14.57 6.01
CA THR A 104 -24.44 -13.55 5.24
C THR A 104 -25.75 -14.10 4.68
N SER A 105 -26.85 -13.47 5.07
CA SER A 105 -28.19 -13.90 4.69
C SER A 105 -29.15 -12.72 4.59
N LEU A 106 -30.19 -12.86 3.76
CA LEU A 106 -31.23 -11.85 3.58
C LEU A 106 -32.60 -12.57 3.52
N LYS A 107 -33.59 -12.00 4.23
CA LYS A 107 -34.99 -12.36 4.13
C LYS A 107 -35.81 -11.12 3.82
N ILE A 108 -36.79 -11.29 2.93
CA ILE A 108 -37.82 -10.30 2.61
C ILE A 108 -39.17 -10.94 2.93
N GLY A 109 -39.81 -10.50 4.01
CA GLY A 109 -40.93 -11.22 4.58
C GLY A 109 -40.55 -12.65 4.99
N GLU A 110 -41.21 -13.67 4.40
CA GLU A 110 -40.89 -15.07 4.64
C GLU A 110 -39.87 -15.65 3.64
N ASP A 111 -39.59 -14.93 2.54
CA ASP A 111 -38.72 -15.42 1.48
C ASP A 111 -37.25 -15.25 1.85
N LYS A 112 -36.49 -16.36 1.79
CA LYS A 112 -35.05 -16.36 1.97
C LYS A 112 -34.37 -16.22 0.61
N LEU A 113 -33.49 -15.20 0.47
CA LEU A 113 -32.76 -14.91 -0.73
C LEU A 113 -31.35 -15.52 -0.67
N ASN A 114 -30.81 -15.87 -1.85
CA ASN A 114 -29.50 -16.50 -2.01
C ASN A 114 -28.41 -15.45 -2.29
N PRO A 115 -27.32 -15.43 -1.51
CA PRO A 115 -26.18 -14.55 -1.80
C PRO A 115 -25.61 -14.79 -3.19
N ALA A 116 -25.14 -13.75 -3.85
CA ALA A 116 -24.56 -13.72 -5.20
C ALA A 116 -25.53 -14.08 -6.36
N ILE A 117 -26.78 -14.48 -6.05
CA ILE A 117 -27.84 -14.75 -7.04
C ILE A 117 -28.92 -13.67 -6.91
N ASP A 118 -29.53 -13.56 -5.74
CA ASP A 118 -30.66 -12.69 -5.48
C ASP A 118 -30.19 -11.33 -4.91
N PHE A 119 -29.08 -11.34 -4.19
CA PHE A 119 -28.48 -10.13 -3.62
C PHE A 119 -26.96 -10.27 -3.43
N ILE A 120 -26.32 -9.11 -3.24
CA ILE A 120 -24.91 -9.03 -2.86
C ILE A 120 -24.73 -7.92 -1.80
N PRO A 121 -24.02 -8.16 -0.69
CA PRO A 121 -23.62 -7.08 0.19
C PRO A 121 -22.60 -6.18 -0.51
N MET A 122 -22.64 -4.89 -0.22
CA MET A 122 -21.65 -3.95 -0.76
C MET A 122 -20.35 -4.04 0.06
N PRO A 123 -19.17 -3.91 -0.56
CA PRO A 123 -17.89 -4.02 0.15
C PRO A 123 -17.70 -2.99 1.29
N PHE A 124 -18.44 -1.89 1.24
CA PHE A 124 -18.45 -0.84 2.27
C PHE A 124 -19.59 -0.99 3.28
N SER A 125 -20.33 -2.09 3.27
CA SER A 125 -21.43 -2.39 4.18
C SER A 125 -20.96 -2.53 5.62
N GLY A 126 -21.81 -2.12 6.56
CA GLY A 126 -21.65 -2.48 7.97
C GLY A 126 -21.98 -3.96 8.21
N ASN A 127 -21.27 -4.58 9.17
CA ASN A 127 -21.51 -5.95 9.62
C ASN A 127 -22.54 -5.99 10.74
N GLY A 128 -23.29 -7.08 10.80
CA GLY A 128 -24.24 -7.36 11.87
C GLY A 128 -25.62 -7.82 11.39
N SER A 129 -26.54 -7.95 12.35
CA SER A 129 -27.94 -8.30 12.11
C SER A 129 -28.82 -7.06 12.14
N PHE A 130 -29.65 -6.90 11.11
CA PHE A 130 -30.50 -5.73 10.94
C PHE A 130 -31.90 -6.17 10.51
N SER A 131 -32.93 -5.51 11.05
CA SER A 131 -34.32 -5.83 10.69
C SER A 131 -35.18 -4.59 10.77
N GLY A 132 -35.97 -4.32 9.74
CA GLY A 132 -36.85 -3.16 9.67
C GLY A 132 -37.72 -3.15 8.41
N SER A 133 -38.72 -2.25 8.36
CA SER A 133 -39.47 -1.94 7.16
C SER A 133 -38.62 -1.16 6.16
N ALA A 134 -39.11 -0.94 4.96
CA ALA A 134 -38.38 -0.26 3.92
C ALA A 134 -39.19 0.92 3.32
N VAL A 135 -38.46 1.82 2.69
CA VAL A 135 -39.02 2.91 1.87
C VAL A 135 -38.26 2.99 0.55
N PHE A 136 -38.90 3.43 -0.49
CA PHE A 136 -38.25 3.79 -1.74
C PHE A 136 -38.01 5.31 -1.79
N ALA A 137 -36.79 5.72 -2.11
CA ALA A 137 -36.33 7.10 -2.14
C ALA A 137 -35.51 7.41 -3.42
N GLY A 138 -36.15 7.27 -4.56
CA GLY A 138 -35.64 7.68 -5.87
C GLY A 138 -34.20 7.23 -6.16
N TYR A 139 -33.33 8.18 -6.43
CA TYR A 139 -31.88 7.96 -6.62
C TYR A 139 -31.09 8.04 -5.30
N GLY A 140 -31.72 8.40 -4.19
CA GLY A 140 -31.05 8.60 -2.90
C GLY A 140 -30.19 9.85 -2.87
N PHE A 141 -30.59 10.90 -3.58
CA PHE A 141 -29.88 12.18 -3.62
C PHE A 141 -30.42 13.14 -2.56
N ASN A 142 -29.52 13.96 -2.03
CA ASN A 142 -29.81 15.16 -1.27
C ASN A 142 -28.84 16.24 -1.78
N MET A 143 -29.32 17.05 -2.73
CA MET A 143 -28.56 18.06 -3.45
C MET A 143 -29.19 19.43 -3.21
N SER A 144 -28.41 20.37 -2.66
CA SER A 144 -28.84 21.76 -2.44
C SER A 144 -28.48 22.72 -3.59
N GLU A 145 -27.71 22.24 -4.59
CA GLU A 145 -27.32 23.01 -5.78
C GLU A 145 -28.16 22.58 -6.98
N GLU A 146 -28.23 23.42 -8.01
CA GLU A 146 -28.96 23.10 -9.23
C GLU A 146 -28.42 21.87 -9.98
N PRO A 147 -29.28 20.92 -10.37
CA PRO A 147 -30.72 20.88 -10.07
C PRO A 147 -30.94 20.52 -8.59
N ASN A 148 -31.77 21.31 -7.90
CA ASN A 148 -32.16 21.02 -6.53
C ASN A 148 -32.92 19.71 -6.49
N TRP A 149 -32.35 18.67 -5.81
CA TRP A 149 -32.91 17.33 -5.78
C TRP A 149 -32.80 16.74 -4.36
N ASP A 150 -33.93 16.42 -3.75
CA ASP A 150 -33.98 15.84 -2.41
C ASP A 150 -34.96 14.68 -2.34
N ASP A 151 -34.42 13.47 -2.40
CA ASP A 151 -35.17 12.23 -2.30
C ASP A 151 -35.59 11.89 -0.85
N TYR A 152 -35.24 12.70 0.13
CA TYR A 152 -35.54 12.48 1.56
C TYR A 152 -36.53 13.49 2.14
N SER A 153 -36.95 14.50 1.38
CA SER A 153 -37.73 15.63 1.88
C SER A 153 -39.15 15.28 2.37
N ASN A 154 -39.79 14.28 1.78
CA ASN A 154 -41.21 13.94 2.03
C ASN A 154 -41.41 12.51 2.55
N ILE A 155 -40.36 11.84 3.05
CA ILE A 155 -40.43 10.47 3.54
C ILE A 155 -39.62 10.33 4.83
N ASP A 156 -40.16 9.59 5.78
CA ASP A 156 -39.44 9.23 7.02
C ASP A 156 -38.64 7.97 6.82
N VAL A 157 -37.31 8.10 6.81
CA VAL A 157 -36.35 6.99 6.63
C VAL A 157 -35.73 6.54 7.95
N ASN A 158 -36.05 7.19 9.06
CA ASN A 158 -35.45 6.92 10.37
C ASN A 158 -35.71 5.48 10.81
N GLY A 159 -34.63 4.70 10.97
CA GLY A 159 -34.69 3.28 11.37
C GLY A 159 -35.26 2.34 10.31
N LYS A 160 -35.44 2.76 9.06
CA LYS A 160 -35.94 1.97 7.94
C LYS A 160 -34.85 1.66 6.92
N TRP A 161 -35.03 0.62 6.13
CA TRP A 161 -34.26 0.38 4.92
C TRP A 161 -34.64 1.39 3.84
N VAL A 162 -33.64 2.02 3.23
CA VAL A 162 -33.87 2.94 2.11
C VAL A 162 -33.48 2.25 0.81
N MET A 163 -34.47 1.98 -0.05
CA MET A 163 -34.25 1.44 -1.38
C MET A 163 -34.06 2.58 -2.38
N VAL A 164 -32.99 2.52 -3.18
CA VAL A 164 -32.63 3.55 -4.16
C VAL A 164 -32.09 2.94 -5.46
N MET A 165 -32.24 3.68 -6.56
CA MET A 165 -31.61 3.31 -7.84
C MET A 165 -30.08 3.46 -7.79
N VAL A 166 -29.34 2.54 -8.42
CA VAL A 166 -27.86 2.60 -8.52
C VAL A 166 -27.39 3.77 -9.39
N ASP A 167 -28.12 4.10 -10.42
CA ASP A 167 -27.75 5.09 -11.45
C ASP A 167 -28.14 6.53 -11.05
N ALA A 168 -28.29 7.40 -12.03
CA ALA A 168 -28.72 8.79 -11.95
C ALA A 168 -29.73 9.05 -13.10
N PRO A 169 -30.44 10.19 -13.09
CA PRO A 169 -31.39 10.55 -14.16
C PRO A 169 -30.81 10.52 -15.57
N GLU A 170 -29.52 10.79 -15.69
CA GLU A 170 -28.78 10.76 -16.96
C GLU A 170 -27.50 9.97 -16.85
N GLN A 171 -26.85 9.71 -17.99
CA GLN A 171 -25.52 9.09 -17.96
C GLN A 171 -24.52 10.01 -17.25
N VAL A 172 -23.94 9.50 -16.16
CA VAL A 172 -23.01 10.27 -15.33
C VAL A 172 -21.66 10.43 -16.03
N HIS A 173 -21.25 11.67 -16.24
CA HIS A 173 -19.95 12.06 -16.77
C HIS A 173 -19.36 13.22 -15.93
N PRO A 174 -18.06 13.56 -16.05
CA PRO A 174 -17.42 14.55 -15.17
C PRO A 174 -18.02 15.95 -15.14
N HIS A 175 -18.90 16.29 -16.12
CA HIS A 175 -19.62 17.56 -16.19
C HIS A 175 -21.10 17.42 -15.82
N SER A 176 -21.59 16.21 -15.53
CA SER A 176 -22.94 16.00 -15.04
C SER A 176 -23.12 16.61 -13.65
N PRO A 177 -24.25 17.31 -13.36
CA PRO A 177 -24.54 17.81 -12.02
C PRO A 177 -24.64 16.69 -10.98
N TYR A 178 -24.95 15.48 -11.42
CA TYR A 178 -25.06 14.29 -10.55
C TYR A 178 -23.73 13.61 -10.27
N PHE A 179 -22.61 14.00 -10.91
CA PHE A 179 -21.32 13.32 -10.81
C PHE A 179 -20.84 13.13 -9.35
N GLY A 180 -21.00 14.17 -8.52
CA GLY A 180 -20.62 14.13 -7.11
C GLY A 180 -21.55 13.32 -6.20
N HIS A 181 -22.73 12.91 -6.69
CA HIS A 181 -23.81 12.31 -5.91
C HIS A 181 -24.12 10.86 -6.30
N ALA A 182 -23.77 10.44 -7.52
CA ALA A 182 -24.18 9.16 -8.10
C ALA A 182 -23.46 7.92 -7.53
N SER A 183 -22.32 8.07 -6.85
CA SER A 183 -21.60 6.91 -6.33
C SER A 183 -22.39 6.22 -5.20
N LEU A 184 -22.39 4.87 -5.20
CA LEU A 184 -23.13 4.08 -4.22
C LEU A 184 -22.72 4.39 -2.78
N ASN A 185 -21.42 4.61 -2.54
CA ASN A 185 -20.93 5.02 -1.23
C ASN A 185 -21.47 6.38 -0.80
N LYS A 186 -21.58 7.35 -1.73
CA LYS A 186 -22.19 8.65 -1.42
C LYS A 186 -23.66 8.53 -1.06
N LYS A 187 -24.43 7.73 -1.81
CA LYS A 187 -25.85 7.46 -1.51
C LYS A 187 -26.01 6.81 -0.13
N MET A 188 -25.15 5.83 0.20
CA MET A 188 -25.13 5.21 1.52
C MET A 188 -24.83 6.23 2.64
N MET A 189 -23.86 7.13 2.43
CA MET A 189 -23.55 8.18 3.40
C MET A 189 -24.75 9.11 3.62
N VAL A 190 -25.47 9.48 2.55
CA VAL A 190 -26.68 10.32 2.64
C VAL A 190 -27.78 9.59 3.43
N ALA A 191 -28.06 8.33 3.11
CA ALA A 191 -29.03 7.53 3.87
C ALA A 191 -28.69 7.46 5.36
N ARG A 192 -27.42 7.19 5.70
CA ARG A 192 -26.92 7.19 7.07
C ARG A 192 -27.10 8.55 7.77
N ASP A 193 -26.81 9.64 7.08
CA ASP A 193 -26.97 11.01 7.63
C ASP A 193 -28.44 11.33 7.94
N HIS A 194 -29.40 10.63 7.29
CA HIS A 194 -30.84 10.68 7.59
C HIS A 194 -31.30 9.62 8.58
N ASN A 195 -30.38 8.95 9.28
CA ASN A 195 -30.63 7.89 10.27
C ASN A 195 -31.32 6.64 9.71
N ALA A 196 -31.14 6.32 8.44
CA ALA A 196 -31.61 5.07 7.87
C ALA A 196 -30.99 3.85 8.58
N LEU A 197 -31.75 2.78 8.71
CA LEU A 197 -31.27 1.49 9.22
C LEU A 197 -30.22 0.88 8.29
N GLY A 198 -30.45 0.98 6.97
CA GLY A 198 -29.60 0.45 5.92
C GLY A 198 -30.03 0.95 4.54
N ILE A 199 -29.27 0.56 3.51
CA ILE A 199 -29.57 0.95 2.13
C ILE A 199 -29.62 -0.28 1.21
N ILE A 200 -30.58 -0.27 0.30
CA ILE A 200 -30.81 -1.28 -0.73
C ILE A 200 -30.66 -0.62 -2.09
N PHE A 201 -29.72 -1.10 -2.88
CA PHE A 201 -29.52 -0.65 -4.25
C PHE A 201 -30.27 -1.54 -5.24
N ILE A 202 -30.95 -0.94 -6.21
CA ILE A 202 -31.59 -1.64 -7.33
C ILE A 202 -31.16 -1.00 -8.65
N SER A 203 -30.96 -1.84 -9.68
CA SER A 203 -30.63 -1.33 -11.03
C SER A 203 -31.90 -0.92 -11.77
N LYS A 204 -31.82 0.12 -12.58
CA LYS A 204 -32.88 0.48 -13.53
C LYS A 204 -33.06 -0.54 -14.67
N ASP A 205 -32.03 -1.30 -14.98
CA ASP A 205 -32.08 -2.44 -15.88
C ASP A 205 -32.32 -3.70 -15.04
N GLU A 206 -33.54 -4.23 -15.10
CA GLU A 206 -33.94 -5.42 -14.36
C GLU A 206 -33.17 -6.69 -14.77
N ASN A 207 -32.59 -6.71 -15.96
CA ASN A 207 -31.79 -7.82 -16.48
C ASN A 207 -30.29 -7.66 -16.18
N ARG A 208 -29.89 -6.58 -15.51
CA ARG A 208 -28.50 -6.37 -15.14
C ARG A 208 -28.06 -7.37 -14.09
N GLU A 209 -27.02 -8.12 -14.39
CA GLU A 209 -26.38 -9.01 -13.41
C GLU A 209 -25.89 -8.25 -12.18
N LEU A 210 -25.91 -8.92 -11.03
CA LEU A 210 -25.28 -8.38 -9.82
C LEU A 210 -23.79 -8.13 -10.09
N PRO A 211 -23.21 -7.05 -9.53
CA PRO A 211 -21.78 -6.81 -9.69
C PRO A 211 -20.99 -7.92 -9.01
N ASN A 212 -19.80 -8.21 -9.54
CA ASN A 212 -18.84 -9.00 -8.79
C ASN A 212 -18.47 -8.27 -7.49
N PHE A 213 -18.31 -9.03 -6.41
CA PHE A 213 -17.88 -8.46 -5.14
C PHE A 213 -16.46 -7.86 -5.30
N ASP A 214 -16.32 -6.55 -5.01
CA ASP A 214 -15.03 -5.89 -5.04
C ASP A 214 -14.27 -6.19 -3.74
N HIS A 215 -13.44 -7.21 -3.77
CA HIS A 215 -12.64 -7.63 -2.63
C HIS A 215 -11.64 -6.56 -2.15
N THR A 216 -11.27 -5.58 -3.00
CA THR A 216 -10.27 -4.56 -2.69
C THR A 216 -10.81 -3.40 -1.85
N ALA A 217 -12.13 -3.31 -1.68
CA ALA A 217 -12.75 -2.25 -0.90
C ALA A 217 -12.72 -2.58 0.59
N ALA A 218 -12.26 -1.63 1.40
CA ALA A 218 -12.25 -1.78 2.85
C ALA A 218 -13.67 -1.76 3.44
N SER A 219 -13.99 -2.73 4.29
CA SER A 219 -15.20 -2.74 5.12
C SER A 219 -15.07 -1.77 6.29
N SER A 220 -16.18 -1.18 6.72
CA SER A 220 -16.26 -0.40 7.96
C SER A 220 -17.33 -0.98 8.88
N THR A 221 -16.93 -1.47 10.02
CA THR A 221 -17.85 -2.04 11.04
C THR A 221 -18.83 -1.02 11.63
N LYS A 222 -18.62 0.27 11.39
CA LYS A 222 -19.49 1.37 11.87
C LYS A 222 -20.44 1.91 10.80
N SER A 223 -20.41 1.38 9.56
CA SER A 223 -21.32 1.80 8.50
C SER A 223 -22.70 1.16 8.70
N ILE A 224 -23.72 1.71 8.03
CA ILE A 224 -25.03 1.04 7.91
C ILE A 224 -24.91 -0.13 6.92
N PRO A 225 -25.76 -1.17 7.05
CA PRO A 225 -25.79 -2.26 6.08
C PRO A 225 -26.16 -1.73 4.69
N ALA A 226 -25.48 -2.24 3.68
CA ALA A 226 -25.67 -1.85 2.29
C ALA A 226 -25.66 -3.11 1.41
N ILE A 227 -26.74 -3.33 0.67
CA ILE A 227 -26.93 -4.48 -0.23
C ILE A 227 -27.41 -4.02 -1.60
N GLN A 228 -27.11 -4.80 -2.63
CA GLN A 228 -27.74 -4.66 -3.94
C GLN A 228 -28.59 -5.90 -4.23
N LEU A 229 -29.83 -5.68 -4.69
CA LEU A 229 -30.73 -6.75 -5.13
C LEU A 229 -30.59 -6.99 -6.63
N SER A 230 -30.81 -8.25 -7.04
CA SER A 230 -31.08 -8.58 -8.45
C SER A 230 -32.41 -7.97 -8.90
N GLY A 231 -32.59 -7.82 -10.21
CA GLY A 231 -33.84 -7.28 -10.74
C GLY A 231 -35.07 -8.13 -10.36
N GLU A 232 -34.93 -9.46 -10.34
CA GLU A 232 -35.98 -10.38 -9.93
C GLU A 232 -36.35 -10.21 -8.46
N ALA A 233 -35.38 -10.15 -7.58
CA ALA A 233 -35.59 -9.93 -6.14
C ALA A 233 -36.23 -8.57 -5.86
N ALA A 234 -35.76 -7.53 -6.54
CA ALA A 234 -36.31 -6.18 -6.41
C ALA A 234 -37.76 -6.10 -6.91
N ASN A 235 -38.07 -6.67 -8.08
CA ASN A 235 -39.43 -6.70 -8.59
C ASN A 235 -40.36 -7.53 -7.68
N THR A 236 -39.88 -8.62 -7.07
CA THR A 236 -40.65 -9.39 -6.09
C THR A 236 -41.00 -8.56 -4.87
N LEU A 237 -40.07 -7.76 -4.36
CA LEU A 237 -40.30 -6.83 -3.25
C LEU A 237 -41.28 -5.70 -3.62
N LEU A 238 -41.21 -5.17 -4.83
CA LEU A 238 -42.04 -4.04 -5.30
C LEU A 238 -43.49 -4.45 -5.69
N LYS A 239 -43.68 -5.70 -6.11
CA LYS A 239 -44.96 -6.22 -6.61
C LYS A 239 -46.16 -6.03 -5.68
N PRO A 240 -46.08 -6.28 -4.35
CA PRO A 240 -47.22 -6.07 -3.43
C PRO A 240 -47.72 -4.62 -3.41
N PHE A 241 -46.88 -3.66 -3.76
CA PHE A 241 -47.18 -2.24 -3.80
C PHE A 241 -47.66 -1.77 -5.19
N GLY A 242 -47.88 -2.71 -6.12
CA GLY A 242 -48.28 -2.40 -7.49
C GLY A 242 -47.16 -1.72 -8.32
N GLN A 243 -45.90 -1.86 -7.89
CA GLN A 243 -44.74 -1.28 -8.54
C GLN A 243 -43.84 -2.33 -9.17
N SER A 244 -43.02 -1.89 -10.11
CA SER A 244 -41.90 -2.64 -10.68
C SER A 244 -40.75 -1.68 -10.99
N ILE A 245 -39.56 -2.23 -11.19
CA ILE A 245 -38.42 -1.40 -11.64
C ILE A 245 -38.78 -0.60 -12.90
N ALA A 246 -39.44 -1.27 -13.88
CA ALA A 246 -39.84 -0.64 -15.13
C ALA A 246 -40.85 0.50 -14.92
N SER A 247 -41.89 0.31 -14.07
CA SER A 247 -42.88 1.36 -13.80
C SER A 247 -42.27 2.56 -13.07
N ILE A 248 -41.39 2.32 -12.12
CA ILE A 248 -40.68 3.38 -11.40
C ILE A 248 -39.78 4.17 -12.36
N GLN A 249 -39.02 3.44 -13.22
CA GLN A 249 -38.13 4.08 -14.20
C GLN A 249 -38.91 4.95 -15.20
N GLU A 250 -40.04 4.49 -15.72
CA GLU A 250 -40.90 5.24 -16.63
C GLU A 250 -41.36 6.57 -16.01
N ILE A 251 -41.77 6.54 -14.74
CA ILE A 251 -42.18 7.74 -14.02
C ILE A 251 -40.99 8.69 -13.83
N MET A 252 -39.85 8.18 -13.37
CA MET A 252 -38.65 8.99 -13.11
C MET A 252 -38.10 9.63 -14.38
N ASP A 253 -38.09 8.91 -15.51
CA ASP A 253 -37.61 9.44 -16.79
C ASP A 253 -38.56 10.46 -17.40
N SER A 254 -39.89 10.33 -17.14
CA SER A 254 -40.90 11.22 -17.71
C SER A 254 -41.06 12.52 -16.93
N SER A 255 -40.95 12.50 -15.61
CA SER A 255 -41.20 13.66 -14.75
C SER A 255 -39.91 14.41 -14.36
N LEU A 256 -38.77 13.72 -14.31
CA LEU A 256 -37.51 14.22 -13.69
C LEU A 256 -37.73 14.75 -12.25
N GLU A 257 -38.68 14.12 -11.54
CA GLU A 257 -39.07 14.47 -10.18
C GLU A 257 -38.65 13.34 -9.21
N THR A 258 -38.59 13.67 -7.93
CA THR A 258 -38.33 12.68 -6.87
C THR A 258 -39.56 11.77 -6.71
N ILE A 259 -39.31 10.47 -6.56
CA ILE A 259 -40.34 9.47 -6.27
C ILE A 259 -40.05 8.82 -4.92
N GLN A 260 -41.06 8.83 -4.05
CA GLN A 260 -40.92 8.30 -2.70
C GLN A 260 -42.21 7.55 -2.32
N PHE A 261 -42.08 6.38 -1.70
CA PHE A 261 -43.20 5.64 -1.15
C PHE A 261 -42.78 4.66 -0.08
N GLU A 262 -43.72 4.33 0.82
CA GLU A 262 -43.50 3.40 1.92
C GLU A 262 -43.65 1.95 1.45
N LEU A 263 -42.88 1.05 2.05
CA LEU A 263 -42.90 -0.40 1.89
C LEU A 263 -43.14 -1.06 3.26
N ASP A 264 -44.04 -0.48 4.07
CA ASP A 264 -44.17 -0.75 5.51
C ASP A 264 -44.65 -2.17 5.85
N ASP A 265 -45.39 -2.82 4.95
CA ASP A 265 -45.97 -4.15 5.21
C ASP A 265 -44.97 -5.31 5.04
N ILE A 266 -43.73 -5.02 4.69
CA ILE A 266 -42.69 -6.03 4.47
C ILE A 266 -41.52 -5.80 5.42
N LEU A 267 -41.20 -6.82 6.22
CA LEU A 267 -40.02 -6.84 7.07
C LEU A 267 -38.81 -7.35 6.27
N ILE A 268 -37.76 -6.57 6.22
CA ILE A 268 -36.48 -6.97 5.66
C ILE A 268 -35.51 -7.25 6.79
N SER A 269 -35.01 -8.49 6.82
CA SER A 269 -34.07 -8.97 7.84
C SER A 269 -32.81 -9.50 7.20
N THR A 270 -31.66 -9.02 7.63
CA THR A 270 -30.36 -9.47 7.11
C THR A 270 -29.35 -9.72 8.22
N MET A 271 -28.48 -10.67 7.98
CA MET A 271 -27.18 -10.81 8.62
C MET A 271 -26.11 -10.55 7.57
N ILE A 272 -25.26 -9.57 7.80
CA ILE A 272 -24.13 -9.28 6.92
C ILE A 272 -22.85 -9.57 7.68
N GLU A 273 -22.03 -10.42 7.10
CA GLU A 273 -20.71 -10.77 7.57
C GLU A 273 -19.71 -10.52 6.44
N LEU A 274 -18.89 -9.49 6.61
CA LEU A 274 -17.76 -9.20 5.74
C LEU A 274 -16.50 -9.44 6.54
N GLU A 275 -15.69 -10.38 6.07
CA GLU A 275 -14.44 -10.76 6.69
C GLU A 275 -13.28 -10.07 5.99
N GLU A 276 -12.40 -9.43 6.76
CA GLU A 276 -11.17 -8.85 6.22
C GLU A 276 -10.20 -9.99 5.88
N LYS A 277 -9.83 -10.08 4.61
CA LYS A 277 -8.80 -11.00 4.15
C LYS A 277 -7.43 -10.35 4.32
N THR A 278 -6.61 -10.98 5.12
CA THR A 278 -5.22 -10.57 5.32
C THR A 278 -4.27 -11.66 4.85
N ILE A 279 -3.16 -11.22 4.26
CA ILE A 279 -2.00 -12.06 4.00
C ILE A 279 -0.82 -11.53 4.80
N GLN A 280 0.17 -12.39 5.06
CA GLN A 280 1.36 -12.00 5.79
C GLN A 280 2.50 -11.68 4.84
N GLY A 281 2.91 -10.40 4.79
CA GLY A 281 4.17 -9.97 4.20
C GLY A 281 5.32 -10.14 5.17
N ASN A 282 6.55 -10.18 4.65
CA ASN A 282 7.76 -10.35 5.47
C ASN A 282 8.94 -9.59 4.88
N ASN A 283 9.35 -8.50 5.50
CA ASN A 283 10.66 -7.94 5.20
C ASN A 283 11.77 -8.91 5.66
N VAL A 284 12.89 -8.92 4.94
CA VAL A 284 14.10 -9.65 5.36
C VAL A 284 15.17 -8.64 5.72
N VAL A 285 15.77 -8.79 6.92
CA VAL A 285 16.71 -7.81 7.47
C VAL A 285 18.00 -8.49 7.91
N GLY A 286 19.13 -8.10 7.29
CA GLY A 286 20.46 -8.55 7.62
C GLY A 286 21.35 -7.40 8.10
N ILE A 287 22.20 -7.61 9.10
CA ILE A 287 23.02 -6.57 9.73
C ILE A 287 24.51 -6.92 9.68
N ILE A 288 25.33 -5.96 9.27
CA ILE A 288 26.75 -5.93 9.53
C ILE A 288 27.04 -4.85 10.58
N ARG A 289 27.58 -5.22 11.74
CA ARG A 289 27.92 -4.26 12.81
C ARG A 289 29.19 -3.50 12.47
N GLY A 290 29.16 -2.19 12.68
CA GLY A 290 30.32 -1.32 12.60
C GLY A 290 31.32 -1.55 13.74
N ASN A 291 32.56 -1.08 13.55
CA ASN A 291 33.65 -1.28 14.50
C ASN A 291 34.05 -0.02 15.29
N ASP A 292 33.57 1.17 14.86
CA ASP A 292 33.85 2.40 15.60
C ASP A 292 33.05 2.43 16.90
N PRO A 293 33.69 2.76 18.05
CA PRO A 293 32.99 2.72 19.34
C PRO A 293 31.83 3.71 19.46
N VAL A 294 31.80 4.77 18.65
CA VAL A 294 30.74 5.80 18.65
C VAL A 294 29.80 5.58 17.48
N LEU A 295 30.35 5.44 16.26
CA LEU A 295 29.55 5.42 15.03
C LEU A 295 28.88 4.07 14.74
N LYS A 296 29.25 2.99 15.41
CA LYS A 296 28.67 1.63 15.22
C LYS A 296 27.17 1.57 15.48
N ASP A 297 26.61 2.52 16.22
CA ASP A 297 25.18 2.59 16.53
C ASP A 297 24.42 3.44 15.52
N GLU A 298 25.12 4.12 14.60
CA GLU A 298 24.53 4.71 13.39
C GLU A 298 24.47 3.68 12.26
N PHE A 299 23.44 3.75 11.42
CA PHE A 299 23.19 2.80 10.33
C PHE A 299 23.20 3.48 8.96
N ILE A 300 23.76 2.80 7.97
CA ILE A 300 23.41 2.98 6.56
C ILE A 300 22.46 1.85 6.20
N VAL A 301 21.30 2.18 5.61
CA VAL A 301 20.36 1.19 5.10
C VAL A 301 20.56 1.03 3.60
N LEU A 302 20.77 -0.20 3.14
CA LEU A 302 20.77 -0.59 1.73
C LEU A 302 19.51 -1.41 1.50
N GLY A 303 18.60 -0.92 0.67
CA GLY A 303 17.28 -1.51 0.48
C GLY A 303 16.92 -1.76 -0.98
N ALA A 304 16.12 -2.79 -1.20
CA ALA A 304 15.44 -3.10 -2.44
C ALA A 304 14.18 -3.91 -2.11
N HIS A 305 13.11 -3.77 -2.88
CA HIS A 305 11.99 -4.70 -2.73
C HIS A 305 12.23 -5.99 -3.52
N PHE A 306 11.64 -7.09 -3.04
CA PHE A 306 11.77 -8.39 -3.69
C PHE A 306 10.44 -8.93 -4.20
N ASP A 307 9.32 -8.37 -3.76
CA ASP A 307 7.99 -8.73 -4.25
C ASP A 307 7.74 -8.20 -5.66
N HIS A 308 6.76 -8.78 -6.36
CA HIS A 308 6.26 -8.27 -7.62
C HIS A 308 4.78 -8.68 -7.82
N LEU A 309 4.25 -8.51 -9.04
CA LEU A 309 2.81 -8.55 -9.35
C LEU A 309 2.18 -9.94 -9.39
N GLY A 310 2.93 -11.01 -9.14
CA GLY A 310 2.39 -12.37 -9.15
C GLY A 310 1.94 -12.81 -10.54
N MET A 311 0.73 -13.33 -10.62
CA MET A 311 0.11 -13.76 -11.88
C MET A 311 -0.53 -12.61 -12.66
N GLY A 312 -0.35 -11.37 -12.26
CA GLY A 312 -0.98 -10.23 -12.91
C GLY A 312 -2.50 -10.20 -12.82
N GLY A 313 -3.14 -9.60 -13.80
CA GLY A 313 -4.59 -9.42 -13.84
C GLY A 313 -5.05 -8.05 -13.32
N ALA A 314 -6.35 -7.89 -13.21
CA ALA A 314 -6.94 -6.66 -12.68
C ALA A 314 -6.53 -6.44 -11.21
N HIS A 315 -6.30 -5.20 -10.80
CA HIS A 315 -5.98 -4.79 -9.42
C HIS A 315 -4.59 -5.17 -8.89
N THR A 316 -3.70 -5.75 -9.72
CA THR A 316 -2.33 -6.11 -9.31
C THR A 316 -1.29 -5.06 -9.65
N GLY A 317 -1.61 -4.03 -10.40
CA GLY A 317 -0.63 -3.11 -10.98
C GLY A 317 -0.24 -3.46 -12.42
N SER A 318 -0.59 -4.66 -12.92
CA SER A 318 -0.30 -5.08 -14.29
C SER A 318 -0.87 -4.12 -15.34
N ARG A 319 -0.07 -3.83 -16.36
CA ARG A 319 -0.50 -3.06 -17.54
C ARG A 319 -1.32 -3.91 -18.51
N LYS A 320 -1.28 -5.25 -18.40
CA LYS A 320 -2.15 -6.21 -19.12
C LYS A 320 -3.24 -6.72 -18.19
N ARG A 321 -4.21 -5.88 -17.86
CA ARG A 321 -5.24 -6.15 -16.85
C ARG A 321 -6.12 -7.36 -17.15
N ASP A 322 -6.32 -7.68 -18.42
CA ASP A 322 -7.17 -8.78 -18.88
C ASP A 322 -6.40 -10.10 -19.08
N THR A 323 -5.14 -10.15 -18.66
CA THR A 323 -4.27 -11.31 -18.86
C THR A 323 -3.79 -11.84 -17.52
N THR A 324 -3.99 -13.14 -17.29
CA THR A 324 -3.37 -13.87 -16.18
C THR A 324 -2.14 -14.60 -16.72
N ALA A 325 -0.96 -14.10 -16.38
CA ALA A 325 0.34 -14.66 -16.73
C ALA A 325 1.35 -14.34 -15.63
N VAL A 326 2.42 -15.10 -15.54
CA VAL A 326 3.50 -14.80 -14.60
C VAL A 326 4.11 -13.45 -14.96
N HIS A 327 4.25 -12.57 -13.96
CA HIS A 327 5.01 -11.33 -14.06
C HIS A 327 6.33 -11.56 -13.33
N ASN A 328 7.38 -11.88 -14.08
CA ASN A 328 8.66 -12.29 -13.52
C ASN A 328 9.39 -11.17 -12.79
N GLY A 329 9.25 -9.91 -13.25
CA GLY A 329 9.84 -8.75 -12.59
C GLY A 329 11.34 -8.89 -12.43
N ALA A 330 12.05 -9.14 -13.56
CA ALA A 330 13.49 -9.34 -13.53
C ALA A 330 14.23 -8.03 -13.25
N ASP A 331 13.83 -6.94 -13.90
CA ASP A 331 14.34 -5.61 -13.54
C ASP A 331 13.59 -5.05 -12.36
N ASP A 332 12.27 -5.24 -12.28
CA ASP A 332 11.37 -4.78 -11.23
C ASP A 332 10.92 -5.93 -10.30
N ASN A 333 11.58 -6.26 -9.15
CA ASN A 333 12.87 -5.69 -8.76
C ASN A 333 13.82 -6.80 -8.30
N ALA A 334 13.93 -7.89 -9.13
CA ALA A 334 14.97 -8.89 -8.87
C ALA A 334 16.37 -8.29 -9.04
N SER A 335 16.55 -7.28 -9.92
CA SER A 335 17.83 -6.58 -10.11
C SER A 335 18.28 -5.86 -8.83
N GLY A 336 17.42 -5.05 -8.22
CA GLY A 336 17.74 -4.38 -6.97
C GLY A 336 18.01 -5.36 -5.82
N THR A 337 17.22 -6.44 -5.74
CA THR A 337 17.41 -7.51 -4.74
C THR A 337 18.74 -8.24 -4.95
N SER A 338 19.10 -8.60 -6.18
CA SER A 338 20.43 -9.09 -6.55
C SER A 338 21.53 -8.13 -6.08
N GLY A 339 21.32 -6.84 -6.35
CA GLY A 339 22.27 -5.80 -5.95
C GLY A 339 22.56 -5.75 -4.45
N ILE A 340 21.53 -5.85 -3.59
CA ILE A 340 21.77 -5.87 -2.13
C ILE A 340 22.40 -7.18 -1.64
N LEU A 341 22.19 -8.30 -2.34
CA LEU A 341 22.87 -9.58 -2.04
C LEU A 341 24.37 -9.46 -2.33
N GLU A 342 24.76 -9.01 -3.52
CA GLU A 342 26.15 -8.81 -3.92
C GLU A 342 26.88 -7.77 -3.04
N LEU A 343 26.23 -6.63 -2.80
CA LEU A 343 26.77 -5.60 -1.92
C LEU A 343 26.96 -6.10 -0.49
N SER A 344 26.06 -6.96 0.00
CA SER A 344 26.16 -7.52 1.34
C SER A 344 27.41 -8.39 1.50
N HIS A 345 27.73 -9.19 0.50
CA HIS A 345 28.91 -10.06 0.51
C HIS A 345 30.21 -9.21 0.46
N LYS A 346 30.28 -8.27 -0.48
CA LYS A 346 31.46 -7.39 -0.64
C LYS A 346 31.70 -6.53 0.61
N LEU A 347 30.66 -5.99 1.21
CA LEU A 347 30.76 -5.18 2.43
C LEU A 347 31.10 -6.02 3.65
N TYR A 348 30.60 -7.26 3.74
CA TYR A 348 30.95 -8.18 4.83
C TYR A 348 32.43 -8.58 4.81
N GLU A 349 33.01 -8.85 3.65
CA GLU A 349 34.45 -9.12 3.55
C GLU A 349 35.30 -7.92 4.01
N ASN A 350 34.81 -6.71 3.75
CA ASN A 350 35.46 -5.47 4.16
C ASN A 350 35.00 -4.95 5.54
N ARG A 351 34.23 -5.73 6.30
CA ARG A 351 33.58 -5.32 7.55
C ARG A 351 34.51 -4.73 8.61
N LYS A 352 35.81 -5.12 8.61
CA LYS A 352 36.80 -4.57 9.56
C LYS A 352 37.06 -3.08 9.39
N SER A 353 36.81 -2.52 8.22
CA SER A 353 36.97 -1.10 7.91
C SER A 353 35.70 -0.28 8.14
N LEU A 354 34.56 -0.93 8.38
CA LEU A 354 33.29 -0.24 8.57
C LEU A 354 33.25 0.46 9.93
N LYS A 355 32.96 1.75 9.96
CA LYS A 355 32.71 2.50 11.18
C LYS A 355 31.28 2.37 11.64
N ARG A 356 30.32 2.67 10.75
CA ARG A 356 28.88 2.53 10.97
C ARG A 356 28.39 1.11 10.69
N SER A 357 27.33 0.73 11.33
CA SER A 357 26.60 -0.48 10.97
C SER A 357 25.92 -0.34 9.62
N ILE A 358 25.67 -1.46 8.95
CA ILE A 358 24.91 -1.50 7.70
C ILE A 358 23.75 -2.44 7.91
N ALA A 359 22.55 -1.98 7.56
CA ALA A 359 21.35 -2.80 7.49
C ALA A 359 20.99 -3.04 6.03
N PHE A 360 20.92 -4.30 5.62
CA PHE A 360 20.38 -4.73 4.34
C PHE A 360 18.92 -5.09 4.54
N VAL A 361 18.05 -4.53 3.74
CA VAL A 361 16.61 -4.78 3.87
C VAL A 361 16.04 -5.13 2.51
N ALA A 362 15.57 -6.38 2.38
CA ALA A 362 14.71 -6.75 1.26
C ALA A 362 13.27 -6.50 1.71
N PHE A 363 12.62 -5.50 1.08
CA PHE A 363 11.26 -5.10 1.40
C PHE A 363 10.25 -6.00 0.70
N ASP A 364 9.15 -6.31 1.38
CA ASP A 364 7.99 -7.01 0.82
C ASP A 364 6.85 -6.01 0.60
N ALA A 365 5.98 -6.29 -0.35
CA ALA A 365 4.77 -5.51 -0.62
C ALA A 365 5.04 -4.02 -0.95
N GLU A 366 6.10 -3.73 -1.69
CA GLU A 366 6.34 -2.43 -2.29
C GLU A 366 5.23 -2.11 -3.29
N GLU A 367 4.91 -3.06 -4.17
CA GLU A 367 3.88 -3.00 -5.22
C GLU A 367 2.46 -2.76 -4.69
N LYS A 368 2.26 -2.97 -3.39
CA LYS A 368 1.02 -2.69 -2.67
C LYS A 368 1.03 -1.32 -1.96
N GLY A 369 1.97 -0.47 -2.33
CA GLY A 369 2.09 0.90 -1.84
C GLY A 369 3.08 1.07 -0.70
N LEU A 370 4.28 0.52 -0.85
CA LEU A 370 5.43 0.67 0.06
C LEU A 370 5.17 0.11 1.46
N LEU A 371 4.36 -0.96 1.58
CA LEU A 371 3.90 -1.43 2.90
C LEU A 371 5.06 -1.94 3.74
N GLY A 372 6.00 -2.69 3.14
CA GLY A 372 7.14 -3.24 3.85
C GLY A 372 8.10 -2.18 4.37
N SER A 373 8.49 -1.22 3.54
CA SER A 373 9.39 -0.15 3.97
C SER A 373 8.77 0.78 5.01
N LYS A 374 7.46 1.07 4.89
CA LYS A 374 6.70 1.80 5.93
C LYS A 374 6.70 1.03 7.25
N TYR A 375 6.41 -0.27 7.18
CA TYR A 375 6.40 -1.11 8.37
C TYR A 375 7.79 -1.19 9.01
N PHE A 376 8.84 -1.35 8.19
CA PHE A 376 10.22 -1.40 8.67
C PHE A 376 10.60 -0.14 9.45
N ILE A 377 10.44 1.04 8.84
CA ILE A 377 10.88 2.30 9.46
C ILE A 377 10.07 2.66 10.72
N GLU A 378 8.85 2.15 10.86
CA GLU A 378 7.98 2.40 12.00
C GLU A 378 8.10 1.36 13.12
N ASN A 379 8.51 0.12 12.80
CA ASN A 379 8.40 -1.01 13.73
C ASN A 379 9.70 -1.79 13.94
N SER A 380 10.81 -1.42 13.27
CA SER A 380 12.10 -2.07 13.49
C SER A 380 12.52 -1.94 14.96
N LYS A 381 13.01 -3.05 15.54
CA LYS A 381 13.53 -3.09 16.91
C LYS A 381 15.05 -2.91 16.97
N VAL A 382 15.71 -2.95 15.81
CA VAL A 382 17.18 -2.93 15.70
C VAL A 382 17.67 -1.60 15.12
N VAL A 383 16.85 -0.96 14.28
CA VAL A 383 17.22 0.27 13.56
C VAL A 383 16.12 1.30 13.77
N SER A 384 16.41 2.37 14.52
CA SER A 384 15.50 3.52 14.69
C SER A 384 15.71 4.56 13.60
N PRO A 385 14.70 5.32 13.18
CA PRO A 385 14.86 6.36 12.16
C PRO A 385 15.99 7.37 12.49
N GLU A 386 16.14 7.73 13.75
CA GLU A 386 17.14 8.67 14.25
C GLU A 386 18.57 8.16 14.11
N ASP A 387 18.75 6.84 14.13
CA ASP A 387 20.05 6.18 14.01
C ASP A 387 20.46 5.99 12.54
N ILE A 388 19.55 6.19 11.57
CA ILE A 388 19.84 6.04 10.16
C ILE A 388 20.55 7.29 9.64
N SER A 389 21.79 7.13 9.22
CA SER A 389 22.56 8.22 8.60
C SER A 389 22.17 8.46 7.15
N THR A 390 21.85 7.40 6.43
CA THR A 390 21.45 7.44 5.00
C THR A 390 20.75 6.14 4.64
N MET A 391 19.71 6.23 3.79
CA MET A 391 19.14 5.05 3.12
C MET A 391 19.45 5.15 1.63
N ILE A 392 19.94 4.06 1.04
CA ILE A 392 20.21 3.89 -0.39
C ILE A 392 19.26 2.82 -0.91
N ASN A 393 18.41 3.20 -1.85
CA ASN A 393 17.40 2.35 -2.47
C ASN A 393 17.85 1.94 -3.88
N LEU A 394 17.77 0.64 -4.17
CA LEU A 394 18.02 0.08 -5.49
C LEU A 394 16.72 -0.45 -6.05
N ASP A 395 16.27 0.11 -7.16
CA ASP A 395 15.04 -0.32 -7.81
C ASP A 395 15.17 -0.14 -9.32
N MET A 396 14.97 -1.26 -10.04
CA MET A 396 15.17 -1.34 -11.49
C MET A 396 16.57 -0.86 -11.92
N VAL A 397 17.60 -1.54 -11.45
CA VAL A 397 19.01 -1.22 -11.73
C VAL A 397 19.65 -2.11 -12.81
N GLY A 398 18.90 -3.07 -13.36
CA GLY A 398 19.38 -4.06 -14.34
C GLY A 398 19.30 -3.63 -15.80
N ARG A 399 18.76 -2.46 -16.14
CA ARG A 399 18.56 -2.03 -17.55
C ARG A 399 19.34 -0.77 -17.91
N LEU A 400 20.59 -0.65 -17.44
CA LEU A 400 21.46 0.49 -17.76
C LEU A 400 21.62 0.67 -19.26
N ARG A 401 21.38 1.88 -19.74
CA ARG A 401 21.53 2.32 -21.15
C ARG A 401 22.44 3.52 -21.23
N ASP A 402 23.27 3.54 -22.25
CA ASP A 402 24.21 4.68 -22.51
C ASP A 402 25.06 5.06 -21.28
N SER A 403 25.41 4.08 -20.44
CA SER A 403 26.12 4.26 -19.17
C SER A 403 25.54 5.37 -18.28
N THR A 404 24.24 5.71 -18.43
CA THR A 404 23.59 6.78 -17.68
C THR A 404 22.57 6.23 -16.70
N ILE A 405 22.76 6.53 -15.41
CA ILE A 405 21.83 6.17 -14.33
C ILE A 405 21.11 7.42 -13.81
N MET A 406 19.86 7.26 -13.35
CA MET A 406 19.17 8.29 -12.61
C MET A 406 19.44 8.12 -11.10
N VAL A 407 19.88 9.18 -10.44
CA VAL A 407 19.98 9.23 -8.98
C VAL A 407 18.94 10.20 -8.44
N GLY A 408 17.93 9.65 -7.76
CA GLY A 408 16.86 10.42 -7.12
C GLY A 408 17.21 10.86 -5.71
N ALA A 409 16.40 11.80 -5.20
CA ALA A 409 16.44 12.28 -3.82
C ALA A 409 17.76 12.98 -3.41
N VAL A 410 18.53 13.48 -4.37
CA VAL A 410 19.83 14.13 -4.12
C VAL A 410 19.71 15.36 -3.22
N GLY A 411 18.57 16.07 -3.26
CA GLY A 411 18.29 17.24 -2.42
C GLY A 411 18.07 16.93 -0.94
N THR A 412 17.95 15.67 -0.55
CA THR A 412 17.67 15.27 0.84
C THR A 412 18.85 15.47 1.80
N SER A 413 20.04 15.76 1.27
CA SER A 413 21.18 16.28 2.04
C SER A 413 22.05 17.20 1.19
N PRO A 414 22.49 18.35 1.70
CA PRO A 414 23.42 19.24 0.99
C PRO A 414 24.77 18.61 0.65
N SER A 415 25.12 17.51 1.32
CA SER A 415 26.39 16.79 1.08
C SER A 415 26.33 15.84 -0.12
N PHE A 416 25.13 15.47 -0.60
CA PHE A 416 25.00 14.43 -1.62
C PHE A 416 25.43 14.91 -3.01
N GLU A 417 24.98 16.08 -3.45
CA GLU A 417 25.30 16.57 -4.79
C GLU A 417 26.80 16.66 -5.03
N PRO A 418 27.63 17.36 -4.20
CA PRO A 418 29.07 17.44 -4.43
C PRO A 418 29.79 16.09 -4.27
N LEU A 419 29.29 15.19 -3.41
CA LEU A 419 29.83 13.85 -3.26
C LEU A 419 29.61 13.02 -4.54
N LEU A 420 28.39 13.03 -5.08
CA LEU A 420 28.04 12.31 -6.29
C LEU A 420 28.79 12.86 -7.50
N ASP A 421 28.84 14.20 -7.68
CA ASP A 421 29.58 14.83 -8.80
C ASP A 421 31.05 14.39 -8.82
N ASN A 422 31.71 14.32 -7.65
CA ASN A 422 33.09 13.85 -7.53
C ASN A 422 33.23 12.36 -7.88
N LEU A 423 32.35 11.51 -7.36
CA LEU A 423 32.40 10.05 -7.60
C LEU A 423 32.12 9.71 -9.07
N PHE A 424 31.13 10.35 -9.70
CA PHE A 424 30.82 10.13 -11.11
C PHE A 424 31.95 10.62 -12.03
N ALA A 425 32.66 11.69 -11.67
CA ALA A 425 33.81 12.17 -12.43
C ALA A 425 34.96 11.14 -12.46
N GLU A 426 35.03 10.23 -11.50
CA GLU A 426 36.03 9.16 -11.39
C GLU A 426 35.52 7.78 -11.87
N SER A 427 34.30 7.71 -12.40
CA SER A 427 33.65 6.47 -12.83
C SER A 427 33.39 6.44 -14.34
N ASP A 428 33.10 5.24 -14.87
CA ASP A 428 32.66 5.04 -16.24
C ASP A 428 31.13 5.30 -16.42
N LEU A 429 30.46 5.77 -15.36
CA LEU A 429 29.04 6.08 -15.36
C LEU A 429 28.81 7.59 -15.49
N SER A 430 27.76 7.94 -16.21
CA SER A 430 27.13 9.26 -16.16
C SER A 430 25.84 9.19 -15.35
N PHE A 431 25.36 10.32 -14.84
CA PHE A 431 24.10 10.34 -14.11
C PHE A 431 23.23 11.54 -14.45
N THR A 432 21.92 11.32 -14.34
CA THR A 432 20.93 12.38 -14.22
C THR A 432 20.45 12.43 -12.76
N LYS A 433 20.19 13.61 -12.24
CA LYS A 433 19.79 13.79 -10.83
C LYS A 433 18.38 14.34 -10.71
N SER A 434 17.63 13.81 -9.73
CA SER A 434 16.40 14.42 -9.23
C SER A 434 16.62 14.88 -7.80
N MET A 435 16.20 16.10 -7.50
CA MET A 435 16.37 16.69 -6.17
C MET A 435 15.29 16.26 -5.20
N GLU A 436 14.08 15.93 -5.70
CA GLU A 436 12.91 15.62 -4.87
C GLU A 436 13.11 14.33 -4.06
N GLY A 437 12.85 14.43 -2.75
CA GLY A 437 13.04 13.32 -1.81
C GLY A 437 11.89 12.29 -1.83
N TYR A 438 10.69 12.70 -2.25
CA TYR A 438 9.56 11.79 -2.41
C TYR A 438 9.53 11.24 -3.84
N GLY A 439 9.37 9.93 -3.96
CA GLY A 439 9.35 9.24 -5.24
C GLY A 439 8.53 7.94 -5.19
N PRO A 440 8.50 7.18 -6.27
CA PRO A 440 7.62 6.02 -6.42
C PRO A 440 8.21 4.70 -5.88
N SER A 441 9.14 4.76 -4.91
CA SER A 441 9.77 3.56 -4.36
C SER A 441 10.09 3.71 -2.87
N ASP A 442 10.64 2.68 -2.23
CA ASP A 442 10.83 2.49 -0.79
C ASP A 442 11.59 3.61 -0.07
N HIS A 443 12.49 4.34 -0.76
CA HIS A 443 13.19 5.51 -0.20
C HIS A 443 12.22 6.56 0.33
N SER A 444 11.01 6.66 -0.22
CA SER A 444 9.99 7.61 0.20
C SER A 444 9.54 7.39 1.64
N SER A 445 9.46 6.13 2.08
CA SER A 445 9.10 5.78 3.46
C SER A 445 10.12 6.32 4.48
N PHE A 446 11.39 6.42 4.10
CA PHE A 446 12.46 6.98 4.90
C PHE A 446 12.51 8.50 4.82
N TYR A 447 12.33 9.07 3.63
CA TYR A 447 12.28 10.52 3.43
C TYR A 447 11.21 11.20 4.30
N VAL A 448 10.01 10.64 4.40
CA VAL A 448 8.94 11.19 5.25
C VAL A 448 9.26 11.16 6.75
N LYS A 449 10.28 10.39 7.17
CA LYS A 449 10.80 10.31 8.54
C LYS A 449 12.10 11.12 8.73
N ASP A 450 12.39 12.06 7.86
CA ASP A 450 13.56 12.94 7.92
C ASP A 450 14.91 12.22 7.80
N VAL A 451 14.94 11.07 7.12
CA VAL A 451 16.17 10.35 6.80
C VAL A 451 16.70 10.84 5.45
N PRO A 452 17.99 11.19 5.32
CA PRO A 452 18.62 11.44 4.02
C PRO A 452 18.58 10.19 3.15
N VAL A 453 18.09 10.27 1.92
CA VAL A 453 17.92 9.12 1.04
C VAL A 453 18.52 9.35 -0.35
N LEU A 454 18.96 8.27 -0.99
CA LEU A 454 19.35 8.24 -2.40
C LEU A 454 18.61 7.08 -3.08
N PHE A 455 18.19 7.31 -4.31
CA PHE A 455 17.44 6.34 -5.12
C PHE A 455 18.13 6.12 -6.45
N PHE A 456 18.58 4.89 -6.71
CA PHE A 456 19.25 4.48 -7.95
C PHE A 456 18.26 3.74 -8.85
N PHE A 457 18.14 4.21 -10.10
CA PHE A 457 17.14 3.73 -11.06
C PHE A 457 17.65 3.89 -12.48
N THR A 458 17.54 2.86 -13.32
CA THR A 458 17.99 2.90 -14.72
C THR A 458 16.95 3.46 -15.71
N GLY A 459 15.77 3.83 -15.19
CA GLY A 459 14.67 4.37 -15.98
C GLY A 459 13.66 3.31 -16.41
N ALA A 460 12.40 3.72 -16.55
CA ALA A 460 11.34 2.84 -17.02
C ALA A 460 11.61 2.33 -18.43
N HIS A 461 11.12 1.13 -18.72
CA HIS A 461 11.21 0.46 -20.02
C HIS A 461 9.84 -0.06 -20.47
N SER A 462 9.74 -0.55 -21.71
CA SER A 462 8.47 -0.98 -22.31
C SER A 462 7.83 -2.16 -21.58
N GLU A 463 8.65 -3.02 -20.99
CA GLU A 463 8.27 -4.27 -20.31
C GLU A 463 7.87 -4.04 -18.84
N TYR A 464 8.06 -2.83 -18.28
CA TYR A 464 7.67 -2.49 -16.91
C TYR A 464 6.23 -2.89 -16.60
N HIS A 465 6.02 -3.65 -15.53
CA HIS A 465 4.72 -4.20 -15.09
C HIS A 465 4.03 -5.08 -16.17
N LEU A 466 4.83 -5.78 -16.97
CA LEU A 466 4.37 -6.74 -17.97
C LEU A 466 5.01 -8.11 -17.75
N PRO A 467 4.39 -9.21 -18.25
CA PRO A 467 4.99 -10.54 -18.20
C PRO A 467 6.34 -10.65 -18.90
N GLU A 468 6.65 -9.71 -19.79
CA GLU A 468 7.85 -9.68 -20.62
C GLU A 468 9.08 -9.06 -19.91
N ASP A 469 8.98 -8.68 -18.62
CA ASP A 469 10.16 -8.26 -17.84
C ASP A 469 10.94 -9.47 -17.34
N ASP A 470 11.71 -10.05 -18.28
CA ASP A 470 12.46 -11.29 -18.12
C ASP A 470 13.97 -11.05 -18.01
N TRP A 471 14.67 -12.01 -17.38
CA TRP A 471 16.10 -11.95 -17.08
C TRP A 471 17.00 -11.83 -18.31
N GLU A 472 16.58 -12.32 -19.48
CA GLU A 472 17.33 -12.22 -20.75
C GLU A 472 17.54 -10.77 -21.19
N LEU A 473 16.75 -9.86 -20.67
CA LEU A 473 16.82 -8.44 -21.01
C LEU A 473 17.75 -7.64 -20.09
N ILE A 474 18.29 -8.27 -19.06
CA ILE A 474 19.16 -7.61 -18.06
C ILE A 474 20.55 -7.33 -18.62
N ASN A 475 21.04 -6.12 -18.37
CA ASN A 475 22.41 -5.72 -18.63
C ASN A 475 23.27 -5.93 -17.38
N THR A 476 23.74 -7.14 -17.15
CA THR A 476 24.55 -7.50 -15.97
C THR A 476 25.84 -6.70 -15.86
N HIS A 477 26.47 -6.35 -16.99
CA HIS A 477 27.64 -5.48 -16.98
C HIS A 477 27.30 -4.08 -16.45
N GLY A 478 26.19 -3.51 -16.93
CA GLY A 478 25.71 -2.21 -16.46
C GLY A 478 25.36 -2.23 -14.97
N GLU A 479 24.66 -3.28 -14.53
CA GLU A 479 24.30 -3.46 -13.11
C GLU A 479 25.55 -3.57 -12.23
N LYS A 480 26.56 -4.35 -12.66
CA LYS A 480 27.86 -4.44 -11.97
C LYS A 480 28.52 -3.07 -11.79
N LEU A 481 28.52 -2.22 -12.82
CA LEU A 481 29.09 -0.87 -12.73
C LEU A 481 28.35 -0.03 -11.69
N ILE A 482 27.01 -0.13 -11.65
CA ILE A 482 26.19 0.55 -10.65
C ILE A 482 26.51 0.05 -9.24
N LEU A 483 26.61 -1.27 -9.05
CA LEU A 483 26.88 -1.86 -7.74
C LEU A 483 28.29 -1.53 -7.24
N ASP A 484 29.30 -1.50 -8.11
CA ASP A 484 30.66 -1.05 -7.77
C ASP A 484 30.65 0.43 -7.35
N PHE A 485 29.87 1.27 -8.02
CA PHE A 485 29.67 2.68 -7.65
C PHE A 485 28.98 2.81 -6.29
N VAL A 486 27.87 2.09 -6.07
CA VAL A 486 27.11 2.10 -4.80
C VAL A 486 27.97 1.58 -3.64
N TYR A 487 28.81 0.56 -3.87
CA TYR A 487 29.78 0.10 -2.89
C TYR A 487 30.75 1.22 -2.47
N ASN A 488 31.36 1.93 -3.44
CA ASN A 488 32.29 3.01 -3.16
C ASN A 488 31.60 4.17 -2.43
N LEU A 489 30.41 4.56 -2.85
CA LEU A 489 29.58 5.54 -2.17
C LEU A 489 29.28 5.13 -0.71
N THR A 490 28.87 3.89 -0.51
CA THR A 490 28.59 3.33 0.82
C THR A 490 29.83 3.37 1.70
N MET A 491 30.99 3.01 1.20
CA MET A 491 32.26 3.05 1.95
C MET A 491 32.64 4.48 2.36
N ILE A 492 32.45 5.45 1.48
CA ILE A 492 32.72 6.86 1.81
C ILE A 492 31.76 7.36 2.89
N LEU A 493 30.45 7.11 2.74
CA LEU A 493 29.45 7.50 3.73
C LEU A 493 29.66 6.78 5.07
N ASN A 494 30.08 5.52 5.05
CA ASN A 494 30.31 4.72 6.24
C ASN A 494 31.53 5.18 7.04
N THR A 495 32.62 5.51 6.36
CA THR A 495 33.91 5.86 6.99
C THR A 495 34.04 7.36 7.34
N ASN A 496 33.20 8.22 6.78
CA ASN A 496 33.17 9.65 7.12
C ASN A 496 32.71 9.84 8.57
N ASN A 497 33.42 10.67 9.34
CA ASN A 497 33.03 10.97 10.73
C ASN A 497 31.76 11.82 10.83
N LYS A 498 31.38 12.54 9.78
CA LYS A 498 30.16 13.34 9.72
C LYS A 498 29.08 12.59 8.94
N ARG A 499 27.90 12.46 9.52
CA ARG A 499 26.73 11.93 8.80
C ARG A 499 26.13 13.00 7.90
N PRO A 500 25.48 12.63 6.79
CA PRO A 500 24.65 13.53 6.01
C PRO A 500 23.58 14.18 6.89
N ILE A 501 23.38 15.48 6.70
CA ILE A 501 22.34 16.23 7.42
C ILE A 501 21.11 16.24 6.54
N PHE A 502 19.95 15.88 7.12
CA PHE A 502 18.69 15.92 6.39
C PHE A 502 18.33 17.34 5.97
N SER A 503 17.85 17.45 4.74
CA SER A 503 17.25 18.65 4.17
C SER A 503 15.93 18.28 3.50
N GLU A 504 14.88 19.02 3.76
CA GLU A 504 13.62 18.81 3.07
C GLU A 504 13.75 19.16 1.59
N ALA A 505 13.42 18.22 0.72
CA ALA A 505 13.60 18.30 -0.73
C ALA A 505 12.26 17.97 -1.42
N GLY A 506 11.38 18.92 -1.49
CA GLY A 506 10.03 18.75 -2.05
C GLY A 506 9.00 18.19 -1.07
N PRO A 507 7.77 17.96 -1.53
CA PRO A 507 6.68 17.50 -0.68
C PRO A 507 6.93 16.09 -0.14
N LYS A 508 6.42 15.81 1.05
CA LYS A 508 6.47 14.48 1.69
C LYS A 508 5.26 13.60 1.35
N GLU A 509 4.61 13.86 0.24
CA GLU A 509 3.43 13.12 -0.25
C GLU A 509 3.47 12.97 -1.78
N ALA A 510 2.80 11.96 -2.29
CA ALA A 510 2.65 11.75 -3.74
C ALA A 510 2.10 13.01 -4.42
N PRO A 511 2.56 13.37 -5.64
CA PRO A 511 1.96 14.43 -6.41
C PRO A 511 0.47 14.15 -6.58
N LYS A 512 -0.38 15.06 -6.12
CA LYS A 512 -1.84 14.91 -6.27
C LYS A 512 -2.17 14.78 -7.75
N GLY A 513 -2.61 13.59 -8.16
CA GLY A 513 -3.19 13.38 -9.48
C GLY A 513 -4.24 14.45 -9.74
N ARG A 514 -4.30 14.92 -11.00
CA ARG A 514 -5.17 15.96 -11.58
C ARG A 514 -6.18 16.50 -10.59
N ARG A 515 -5.98 17.72 -10.12
CA ARG A 515 -6.84 18.43 -9.15
C ARG A 515 -8.30 18.17 -9.47
N ILE A 516 -8.97 17.34 -8.68
CA ILE A 516 -10.41 17.45 -8.51
C ILE A 516 -10.61 18.90 -8.06
N ARG A 517 -11.44 19.68 -8.76
CA ARG A 517 -11.80 21.04 -8.37
C ARG A 517 -12.48 20.98 -7.01
N GLY A 518 -11.70 21.03 -5.92
CA GLY A 518 -12.19 20.94 -4.56
C GLY A 518 -11.20 21.57 -3.58
N VAL A 519 -11.67 21.89 -2.40
CA VAL A 519 -10.86 22.32 -1.27
C VAL A 519 -10.13 21.14 -0.64
N THR A 520 -8.97 21.40 -0.02
CA THR A 520 -8.20 20.40 0.72
C THR A 520 -7.92 20.90 2.13
N LEU A 521 -7.92 20.00 3.10
CA LEU A 521 -7.40 20.29 4.45
C LEU A 521 -5.87 20.38 4.46
N GLY A 522 -5.19 19.78 3.47
CA GLY A 522 -3.74 19.65 3.47
C GLY A 522 -3.26 18.65 4.53
N ILE A 523 -3.91 17.50 4.61
CA ILE A 523 -3.49 16.36 5.41
C ILE A 523 -2.77 15.33 4.55
N ILE A 524 -1.98 14.47 5.18
CA ILE A 524 -1.36 13.29 4.60
C ILE A 524 -2.14 12.08 5.13
N PRO A 525 -3.00 11.45 4.33
CA PRO A 525 -3.73 10.27 4.77
C PRO A 525 -2.80 9.10 5.05
N SER A 526 -3.13 8.28 6.04
CA SER A 526 -2.43 7.00 6.27
C SER A 526 -2.98 5.95 5.31
N TYR A 527 -2.12 5.40 4.45
CA TYR A 527 -2.47 4.34 3.51
C TYR A 527 -2.21 2.93 4.07
N GLY A 528 -1.48 2.83 5.19
CA GLY A 528 -1.15 1.57 5.87
C GLY A 528 -2.00 1.34 7.12
N GLY A 529 -3.11 0.63 6.97
CA GLY A 529 -4.00 0.26 8.08
C GLY A 529 -4.97 1.38 8.47
N GLY A 530 -6.18 1.37 7.92
CA GLY A 530 -7.25 2.28 8.32
C GLY A 530 -7.59 2.09 9.81
N SER A 531 -7.76 3.18 10.54
CA SER A 531 -8.38 3.10 11.86
C SER A 531 -9.82 2.63 11.71
N LYS A 532 -10.25 1.63 12.50
CA LYS A 532 -11.67 1.21 12.57
C LYS A 532 -12.59 2.34 13.05
N GLU A 533 -12.02 3.47 13.46
CA GLU A 533 -12.73 4.58 14.09
C GLU A 533 -12.87 5.82 13.20
N GLY A 534 -12.14 5.90 12.08
CA GLY A 534 -12.14 7.07 11.20
C GLY A 534 -10.93 7.06 10.25
N MET A 535 -10.66 8.19 9.61
CA MET A 535 -9.53 8.35 8.71
C MET A 535 -8.28 8.83 9.48
N LYS A 536 -7.31 7.95 9.66
CA LYS A 536 -6.01 8.29 10.28
C LYS A 536 -5.18 9.15 9.33
N ILE A 537 -4.42 10.09 9.88
CA ILE A 537 -3.47 10.90 9.13
C ILE A 537 -2.03 10.63 9.58
N ASP A 538 -1.12 10.59 8.62
CA ASP A 538 0.33 10.48 8.85
C ASP A 538 0.99 11.85 9.03
N GLY A 539 0.22 12.93 8.90
CA GLY A 539 0.68 14.28 9.12
C GLY A 539 -0.15 15.33 8.40
N VAL A 540 0.38 16.55 8.38
CA VAL A 540 -0.13 17.67 7.58
C VAL A 540 0.89 18.04 6.51
N SER A 541 0.42 18.43 5.33
CA SER A 541 1.30 18.76 4.19
C SER A 541 2.18 20.00 4.46
N SER A 542 1.73 20.88 5.33
CA SER A 542 2.45 22.08 5.76
C SER A 542 1.78 22.66 7.00
N GLN A 543 2.54 23.35 7.87
CA GLN A 543 1.98 24.12 8.99
C GLN A 543 1.10 25.29 8.51
N GLU A 544 1.29 25.73 7.27
CA GLU A 544 0.47 26.77 6.62
C GLU A 544 -0.83 26.22 5.99
N SER A 545 -0.98 24.90 5.90
CA SER A 545 -2.21 24.27 5.41
C SER A 545 -3.39 24.50 6.37
N PRO A 546 -4.64 24.40 5.90
CA PRO A 546 -5.82 24.49 6.78
C PRO A 546 -5.73 23.58 8.01
N ALA A 547 -5.31 22.31 7.83
CA ALA A 547 -5.12 21.36 8.91
C ALA A 547 -3.95 21.72 9.84
N GLY A 548 -2.83 22.19 9.28
CA GLY A 548 -1.67 22.63 10.05
C GLY A 548 -2.01 23.84 10.94
N LYS A 549 -2.66 24.86 10.38
CA LYS A 549 -3.13 26.03 11.13
C LYS A 549 -4.15 25.68 12.22
N ALA A 550 -4.96 24.66 12.00
CA ALA A 550 -5.91 24.17 12.99
C ALA A 550 -5.26 23.31 14.10
N GLY A 551 -3.97 22.98 13.97
CA GLY A 551 -3.22 22.20 14.96
C GLY A 551 -3.41 20.69 14.86
N MET A 552 -3.74 20.16 13.66
CA MET A 552 -3.73 18.72 13.38
C MET A 552 -2.29 18.22 13.34
N ILE A 553 -2.08 17.02 13.84
CA ILE A 553 -0.76 16.39 13.92
C ILE A 553 -0.81 14.93 13.43
N LYS A 554 0.35 14.35 13.16
CA LYS A 554 0.49 12.92 12.86
C LYS A 554 -0.15 12.06 13.94
N GLY A 555 -0.89 11.04 13.49
CA GLY A 555 -1.59 10.10 14.36
C GLY A 555 -3.01 10.50 14.74
N ASP A 556 -3.45 11.71 14.39
CA ASP A 556 -4.86 12.09 14.51
C ASP A 556 -5.72 11.18 13.61
N VAL A 557 -6.92 10.87 14.08
CA VAL A 557 -7.92 10.15 13.31
C VAL A 557 -9.10 11.09 13.10
N ILE A 558 -9.33 11.53 11.87
CA ILE A 558 -10.49 12.36 11.54
C ILE A 558 -11.74 11.47 11.62
N ILE A 559 -12.68 11.85 12.50
CA ILE A 559 -13.90 11.09 12.74
C ILE A 559 -15.17 11.82 12.32
N GLU A 560 -15.10 13.14 12.13
CA GLU A 560 -16.27 13.96 11.79
C GLU A 560 -15.85 15.26 11.10
N ILE A 561 -16.64 15.70 10.10
CA ILE A 561 -16.56 17.03 9.47
C ILE A 561 -17.96 17.65 9.48
N ASN A 562 -18.11 18.84 10.07
CA ASN A 562 -19.38 19.58 10.18
C ASN A 562 -20.55 18.73 10.73
N GLY A 563 -20.31 17.94 11.79
CA GLY A 563 -21.32 17.07 12.39
C GLY A 563 -21.57 15.76 11.64
N LYS A 564 -20.97 15.56 10.46
CA LYS A 564 -21.11 14.35 9.64
C LYS A 564 -19.92 13.42 9.83
N SER A 565 -20.17 12.15 10.10
CA SER A 565 -19.10 11.16 10.35
C SER A 565 -18.20 10.92 9.13
N VAL A 566 -16.94 10.58 9.44
CA VAL A 566 -15.90 10.19 8.46
C VAL A 566 -15.29 8.90 8.94
N LEU A 567 -15.55 7.79 8.24
CA LEU A 567 -15.10 6.45 8.65
C LEU A 567 -13.85 5.97 7.89
N ASN A 568 -13.58 6.55 6.74
CA ASN A 568 -12.45 6.16 5.87
C ASN A 568 -12.11 7.28 4.87
N ILE A 569 -11.05 7.04 4.07
CA ILE A 569 -10.58 8.00 3.04
C ILE A 569 -11.65 8.32 1.98
N ARG A 570 -12.49 7.36 1.59
CA ARG A 570 -13.53 7.58 0.58
C ARG A 570 -14.61 8.53 1.10
N GLU A 571 -15.03 8.34 2.36
CA GLU A 571 -15.97 9.25 3.00
C GLU A 571 -15.38 10.64 3.23
N TYR A 572 -14.13 10.71 3.67
CA TYR A 572 -13.40 11.97 3.77
C TYR A 572 -13.42 12.72 2.43
N MET A 573 -13.08 12.06 1.34
CA MET A 573 -13.12 12.67 -0.01
C MET A 573 -14.54 13.12 -0.39
N GLY A 574 -15.56 12.32 -0.05
CA GLY A 574 -16.97 12.67 -0.25
C GLY A 574 -17.37 13.93 0.54
N ARG A 575 -16.97 14.03 1.83
CA ARG A 575 -17.25 15.23 2.65
C ARG A 575 -16.51 16.46 2.14
N MET A 576 -15.25 16.30 1.74
CA MET A 576 -14.44 17.40 1.19
C MET A 576 -15.01 17.93 -0.13
N GLY A 577 -15.63 17.08 -0.96
CA GLY A 577 -16.28 17.46 -2.21
C GLY A 577 -17.48 18.39 -2.03
N GLU A 578 -18.10 18.41 -0.84
CA GLU A 578 -19.23 19.31 -0.51
C GLU A 578 -18.79 20.71 -0.06
N LEU A 579 -17.50 20.93 0.17
CA LEU A 579 -17.00 22.14 0.81
C LEU A 579 -16.47 23.16 -0.20
N LYS A 580 -16.52 24.44 0.17
CA LYS A 580 -16.08 25.56 -0.68
C LYS A 580 -14.87 26.27 -0.09
N LYS A 581 -14.00 26.79 -0.97
CA LYS A 581 -12.85 27.60 -0.55
C LYS A 581 -13.31 28.84 0.25
N GLY A 582 -12.64 29.09 1.36
CA GLY A 582 -12.97 30.17 2.29
C GLY A 582 -14.04 29.80 3.33
N GLN A 583 -14.58 28.57 3.31
CA GLN A 583 -15.54 28.09 4.30
C GLN A 583 -14.85 27.80 5.62
N LYS A 584 -15.47 28.14 6.75
CA LYS A 584 -15.10 27.67 8.08
C LYS A 584 -15.84 26.38 8.36
N ILE A 585 -15.12 25.38 8.82
CA ILE A 585 -15.67 24.07 9.14
C ILE A 585 -15.21 23.61 10.52
N LYS A 586 -15.96 22.68 11.11
CA LYS A 586 -15.58 21.98 12.33
C LYS A 586 -15.11 20.58 11.98
N VAL A 587 -13.95 20.20 12.47
CA VAL A 587 -13.40 18.86 12.29
C VAL A 587 -13.16 18.24 13.65
N LYS A 588 -13.70 17.04 13.89
CA LYS A 588 -13.37 16.27 15.09
C LYS A 588 -12.32 15.24 14.74
N VAL A 589 -11.29 15.20 15.57
CA VAL A 589 -10.24 14.19 15.52
C VAL A 589 -10.18 13.40 16.81
N LEU A 590 -9.82 12.14 16.72
CA LEU A 590 -9.45 11.31 17.86
C LEU A 590 -7.92 11.35 18.00
N ARG A 591 -7.44 11.88 19.12
CA ARG A 591 -6.01 11.97 19.47
C ARG A 591 -5.81 11.32 20.85
N ASN A 592 -5.00 10.26 20.93
CA ASN A 592 -4.75 9.52 22.17
C ASN A 592 -6.06 9.14 22.90
N ASN A 593 -7.02 8.59 22.15
CA ASN A 593 -8.36 8.19 22.61
C ASN A 593 -9.21 9.36 23.18
N LYS A 594 -8.87 10.61 22.88
CA LYS A 594 -9.67 11.78 23.25
C LYS A 594 -10.16 12.48 21.99
N THR A 595 -11.45 12.80 21.95
CA THR A 595 -12.04 13.60 20.87
C THR A 595 -11.67 15.07 21.06
N ILE A 596 -11.12 15.68 20.00
CA ILE A 596 -10.78 17.10 19.95
C ILE A 596 -11.54 17.71 18.77
N GLU A 597 -12.30 18.78 19.01
CA GLU A 597 -12.95 19.56 17.95
C GLU A 597 -12.05 20.73 17.56
N MET A 598 -11.86 20.93 16.27
CA MET A 598 -11.02 21.97 15.69
C MET A 598 -11.80 22.82 14.70
N ASP A 599 -11.65 24.14 14.78
CA ASP A 599 -12.14 25.06 13.77
C ASP A 599 -11.09 25.18 12.64
N VAL A 600 -11.50 24.87 11.42
CA VAL A 600 -10.62 24.87 10.24
C VAL A 600 -11.11 25.88 9.22
N GLN A 601 -10.23 26.76 8.77
CA GLN A 601 -10.47 27.72 7.68
C GLN A 601 -9.94 27.13 6.36
N LEU A 602 -10.84 26.83 5.39
CA LEU A 602 -10.48 26.28 4.07
C LEU A 602 -9.98 27.33 3.08
#